data_00777724a852881c727529d949b23e00
#
_entry.id   00777724a852881c727529d949b23e00
#
_cell.length_a   1.000
_cell.length_b   1.000
_cell.length_c   1.000
_cell.angle_alpha   90.00
_cell.angle_beta   90.00
_cell.angle_gamma   90.00
#
_symmetry.space_group_name_H-M   'P 1'
#
loop_
_entity.id
_entity.type
_entity.pdbx_description
1 polymer ?
#
loop_
_entity_poly.entity_id
_entity_poly.type
_entity_poly.pdbx_seq_one_letter_code
_entity_poly.pdbx_strand_id
1 'polypeptide(L)'
;LFRDGVKSYRDLPKNLYHIQWKFRDEVRPRFGVMRGREFLMKDNYSFDIDRAGAIRSYNNMFVAYLRTFARMGLKAIPMRADTGPIGGDLSHEFIILAETGESAVFCHKGLIDKDILGRTVDYGADLQPIVNEWTSLYAATDEKHDKDAFEKIPEGERLAARGIEVGHIFNFGTTYSKPMNAVVAGPGGEQITVEMGSYGIGVSR
;
A
#
# COMPACT_ATOMS: atom_id res chain seq x y z
N LEU A 1 11.51 15.36 -11.49
CA LEU A 1 11.46 15.99 -10.16
C LEU A 1 12.52 15.40 -9.21
N PHE A 2 12.41 14.13 -8.80
CA PHE A 2 13.36 13.53 -7.85
C PHE A 2 14.81 13.67 -8.35
N ARG A 3 15.10 13.18 -9.54
CA ARG A 3 16.44 13.16 -10.13
C ARG A 3 17.08 14.57 -10.25
N ASP A 4 16.27 15.61 -10.42
CA ASP A 4 16.77 16.96 -10.56
C ASP A 4 16.99 17.65 -9.20
N GLY A 5 16.17 17.30 -8.20
CA GLY A 5 16.16 17.94 -6.88
C GLY A 5 16.94 17.19 -5.78
N VAL A 6 17.24 15.88 -5.96
CA VAL A 6 17.89 15.05 -4.95
C VAL A 6 19.19 14.50 -5.51
N LYS A 7 20.31 14.81 -4.88
CA LYS A 7 21.65 14.47 -5.38
C LYS A 7 22.49 13.66 -4.41
N SER A 8 22.15 13.70 -3.13
CA SER A 8 22.96 13.08 -2.07
C SER A 8 22.14 12.11 -1.23
N TYR A 9 22.77 11.05 -0.76
CA TYR A 9 22.18 10.13 0.22
C TYR A 9 21.70 10.84 1.50
N ARG A 10 22.26 12.02 1.81
CA ARG A 10 21.86 12.83 2.98
C ARG A 10 20.47 13.42 2.86
N ASP A 11 19.93 13.47 1.65
CA ASP A 11 18.57 13.92 1.38
C ASP A 11 17.52 12.82 1.58
N LEU A 12 17.97 11.59 1.82
CA LEU A 12 17.12 10.41 2.01
C LEU A 12 16.97 10.05 3.51
N PRO A 13 15.90 9.36 3.92
CA PRO A 13 14.74 9.00 3.12
C PRO A 13 13.91 10.22 2.71
N LYS A 14 13.25 10.13 1.56
CA LYS A 14 12.37 11.20 1.07
C LYS A 14 11.00 10.65 0.69
N ASN A 15 9.96 11.33 1.13
CA ASN A 15 8.58 11.08 0.75
C ASN A 15 8.02 12.29 0.01
N LEU A 16 7.51 12.07 -1.19
CA LEU A 16 6.89 13.12 -2.01
C LEU A 16 5.44 12.72 -2.31
N TYR A 17 4.51 13.61 -2.07
CA TYR A 17 3.10 13.34 -2.33
C TYR A 17 2.41 14.54 -2.96
N HIS A 18 1.30 14.25 -3.63
CA HIS A 18 0.32 15.26 -4.02
C HIS A 18 -1.11 14.69 -3.96
N ILE A 19 -2.07 15.59 -3.94
CA ILE A 19 -3.50 15.29 -4.02
C ILE A 19 -4.02 16.07 -5.21
N GLN A 20 -4.41 15.35 -6.27
CA GLN A 20 -4.84 16.00 -7.51
C GLN A 20 -5.71 15.08 -8.36
N TRP A 21 -6.34 15.65 -9.35
CA TRP A 21 -7.08 14.94 -10.38
C TRP A 21 -6.15 14.04 -11.20
N LYS A 22 -6.62 12.80 -11.43
CA LYS A 22 -6.00 11.82 -12.31
C LYS A 22 -6.93 11.52 -13.48
N PHE A 23 -6.31 11.28 -14.61
CA PHE A 23 -6.99 10.88 -15.83
C PHE A 23 -6.41 9.54 -16.27
N ARG A 24 -7.28 8.55 -16.47
CA ARG A 24 -6.91 7.22 -16.95
C ARG A 24 -7.83 6.82 -18.09
N ASP A 25 -7.29 6.15 -19.08
CA ASP A 25 -8.07 5.57 -20.18
C ASP A 25 -8.76 4.27 -19.72
N GLU A 26 -9.72 4.43 -18.79
CA GLU A 26 -10.50 3.30 -18.30
C GLU A 26 -11.41 2.76 -19.39
N VAL A 27 -11.18 1.51 -19.79
CA VAL A 27 -11.90 0.87 -20.92
C VAL A 27 -13.38 0.63 -20.55
N ARG A 28 -13.68 0.35 -19.28
CA ARG A 28 -15.02 0.03 -18.80
C ARG A 28 -15.38 0.83 -17.55
N PRO A 29 -15.67 2.14 -17.67
CA PRO A 29 -16.17 2.93 -16.54
C PRO A 29 -17.45 2.30 -16.00
N ARG A 30 -17.52 2.14 -14.68
CA ARG A 30 -18.67 1.53 -14.00
C ARG A 30 -18.67 1.85 -12.51
N PHE A 31 -19.71 1.46 -11.79
CA PHE A 31 -19.86 1.69 -10.36
C PHE A 31 -19.78 3.18 -9.95
N GLY A 32 -20.29 4.08 -10.79
CA GLY A 32 -20.30 5.52 -10.51
C GLY A 32 -18.87 6.06 -10.33
N VAL A 33 -18.64 6.72 -9.20
CA VAL A 33 -17.34 7.35 -8.88
C VAL A 33 -16.22 6.36 -8.56
N MET A 34 -16.53 5.08 -8.36
CA MET A 34 -15.55 4.09 -7.96
C MET A 34 -14.60 3.70 -9.10
N ARG A 35 -15.08 3.73 -10.36
CA ARG A 35 -14.26 3.35 -11.52
C ARG A 35 -14.56 4.24 -12.73
N GLY A 36 -14.06 5.45 -12.68
CA GLY A 36 -14.18 6.46 -13.73
C GLY A 36 -12.86 6.75 -14.43
N ARG A 37 -12.92 7.61 -15.44
CA ARG A 37 -11.74 8.09 -16.18
C ARG A 37 -11.10 9.32 -15.55
N GLU A 38 -11.84 10.02 -14.72
CA GLU A 38 -11.41 11.21 -13.98
C GLU A 38 -11.74 11.01 -12.50
N PHE A 39 -10.75 11.15 -11.62
CA PHE A 39 -10.94 10.94 -10.19
C PHE A 39 -9.85 11.67 -9.38
N LEU A 40 -10.16 12.02 -8.14
CA LEU A 40 -9.22 12.60 -7.21
C LEU A 40 -8.44 11.48 -6.51
N MET A 41 -7.11 11.58 -6.53
CA MET A 41 -6.21 10.64 -5.86
C MET A 41 -5.17 11.38 -5.02
N LYS A 42 -4.88 10.85 -3.84
CA LYS A 42 -3.62 11.09 -3.14
C LYS A 42 -2.65 10.02 -3.58
N ASP A 43 -1.57 10.40 -4.19
CA ASP A 43 -0.44 9.51 -4.47
C ASP A 43 0.82 10.04 -3.80
N ASN A 44 1.62 9.10 -3.31
CA ASN A 44 2.84 9.36 -2.58
C ASN A 44 3.90 8.36 -3.05
N TYR A 45 5.15 8.80 -3.02
CA TYR A 45 6.30 8.01 -3.43
C TYR A 45 7.41 8.14 -2.40
N SER A 46 7.94 7.01 -1.92
CA SER A 46 9.13 6.97 -1.09
C SER A 46 10.37 6.72 -1.93
N PHE A 47 11.48 7.30 -1.46
CA PHE A 47 12.82 7.12 -2.02
C PHE A 47 13.77 6.84 -0.86
N ASP A 48 14.39 5.70 -0.89
CA ASP A 48 15.22 5.19 0.18
C ASP A 48 16.59 4.76 -0.36
N ILE A 49 17.60 4.76 0.50
CA ILE A 49 18.97 4.45 0.09
C ILE A 49 19.17 2.95 -0.16
N ASP A 50 18.41 2.13 0.55
CA ASP A 50 18.52 0.69 0.53
C ASP A 50 17.19 -0.01 0.82
N ARG A 51 17.19 -1.34 0.73
CA ARG A 51 16.03 -2.19 0.99
C ARG A 51 15.47 -2.03 2.40
N ALA A 52 16.32 -1.88 3.39
CA ALA A 52 15.88 -1.74 4.79
C ALA A 52 15.13 -0.41 4.99
N GLY A 53 15.63 0.67 4.40
CA GLY A 53 14.93 1.96 4.34
C GLY A 53 13.59 1.85 3.65
N ALA A 54 13.55 1.22 2.46
CA ALA A 54 12.31 1.04 1.70
C ALA A 54 11.24 0.24 2.47
N ILE A 55 11.63 -0.82 3.20
CA ILE A 55 10.70 -1.56 4.07
C ILE A 55 10.22 -0.68 5.22
N ARG A 56 11.08 0.13 5.83
CA ARG A 56 10.65 1.07 6.88
C ARG A 56 9.65 2.08 6.35
N SER A 57 9.90 2.67 5.19
CA SER A 57 8.96 3.58 4.51
C SER A 57 7.63 2.89 4.21
N TYR A 58 7.66 1.64 3.73
CA TYR A 58 6.48 0.83 3.49
C TYR A 58 5.66 0.60 4.76
N ASN A 59 6.32 0.19 5.85
CA ASN A 59 5.68 -0.05 7.15
C ASN A 59 5.04 1.22 7.71
N ASN A 60 5.74 2.36 7.59
CA ASN A 60 5.22 3.65 8.00
C ASN A 60 3.93 3.99 7.24
N MET A 61 3.91 3.76 5.93
CA MET A 61 2.72 4.02 5.10
C MET A 61 1.61 3.01 5.37
N PHE A 62 1.93 1.73 5.62
CA PHE A 62 0.96 0.73 6.02
C PHE A 62 0.19 1.17 7.28
N VAL A 63 0.91 1.56 8.32
CA VAL A 63 0.31 2.01 9.59
C VAL A 63 -0.41 3.35 9.42
N ALA A 64 0.16 4.28 8.63
CA ALA A 64 -0.49 5.55 8.33
C ALA A 64 -1.84 5.35 7.62
N TYR A 65 -1.94 4.39 6.69
CA TYR A 65 -3.19 4.08 5.99
C TYR A 65 -4.23 3.47 6.93
N LEU A 66 -3.85 2.49 7.76
CA LEU A 66 -4.74 1.96 8.80
C LEU A 66 -5.33 3.08 9.65
N ARG A 67 -4.49 3.99 10.14
CA ARG A 67 -4.93 5.12 10.98
C ARG A 67 -5.78 6.13 10.21
N THR A 68 -5.42 6.41 8.96
CA THR A 68 -6.17 7.34 8.12
C THR A 68 -7.60 6.85 7.92
N PHE A 69 -7.77 5.61 7.47
CA PHE A 69 -9.10 5.04 7.27
C PHE A 69 -9.88 4.89 8.57
N ALA A 70 -9.25 4.43 9.64
CA ALA A 70 -9.91 4.33 10.95
C ALA A 70 -10.40 5.68 11.47
N ARG A 71 -9.62 6.78 11.29
CA ARG A 71 -10.04 8.15 11.65
C ARG A 71 -11.21 8.66 10.82
N MET A 72 -11.40 8.13 9.61
CA MET A 72 -12.57 8.41 8.76
C MET A 72 -13.78 7.54 9.12
N GLY A 73 -13.67 6.67 10.14
CA GLY A 73 -14.71 5.71 10.50
C GLY A 73 -14.79 4.50 9.56
N LEU A 74 -13.77 4.28 8.74
CA LEU A 74 -13.72 3.20 7.76
C LEU A 74 -12.87 2.04 8.28
N LYS A 75 -13.44 0.85 8.32
CA LYS A 75 -12.73 -0.40 8.67
C LYS A 75 -12.06 -0.98 7.42
N ALA A 76 -10.92 -0.42 7.04
CA ALA A 76 -10.16 -0.91 5.90
C ALA A 76 -9.21 -2.03 6.33
N ILE A 77 -9.35 -3.20 5.71
CA ILE A 77 -8.53 -4.39 5.97
C ILE A 77 -7.38 -4.41 4.97
N PRO A 78 -6.11 -4.46 5.43
CA PRO A 78 -4.97 -4.62 4.53
C PRO A 78 -4.92 -6.07 4.03
N MET A 79 -5.07 -6.27 2.74
CA MET A 79 -5.07 -7.57 2.09
C MET A 79 -3.86 -7.73 1.19
N ARG A 80 -3.23 -8.91 1.21
CA ARG A 80 -2.17 -9.23 0.25
C ARG A 80 -2.75 -9.14 -1.16
N ALA A 81 -2.08 -8.39 -2.01
CA ALA A 81 -2.51 -8.11 -3.36
C ALA A 81 -1.43 -8.43 -4.39
N ASP A 82 -1.84 -8.61 -5.63
CA ASP A 82 -0.91 -8.71 -6.74
C ASP A 82 -0.30 -7.34 -7.05
N THR A 83 0.96 -7.34 -7.47
CA THR A 83 1.63 -6.12 -7.92
C THR A 83 1.23 -5.73 -9.35
N GLY A 84 0.67 -6.67 -10.09
CA GLY A 84 0.22 -6.47 -11.47
C GLY A 84 1.32 -5.92 -12.39
N PRO A 85 0.95 -5.14 -13.42
CA PRO A 85 1.92 -4.51 -14.34
C PRO A 85 2.85 -3.51 -13.66
N ILE A 86 2.49 -3.02 -12.46
CA ILE A 86 3.30 -2.09 -11.68
C ILE A 86 4.59 -2.77 -11.20
N GLY A 87 4.54 -4.08 -10.88
CA GLY A 87 5.69 -4.84 -10.42
C GLY A 87 6.05 -4.56 -8.96
N GLY A 88 7.15 -5.16 -8.50
CA GLY A 88 7.59 -5.12 -7.11
C GLY A 88 7.37 -6.46 -6.43
N ASP A 89 7.67 -6.56 -5.14
CA ASP A 89 7.66 -7.81 -4.38
C ASP A 89 6.76 -7.77 -3.14
N LEU A 90 6.24 -6.62 -2.77
CA LEU A 90 5.38 -6.43 -1.61
C LEU A 90 4.26 -5.45 -1.93
N SER A 91 3.03 -5.89 -1.74
CA SER A 91 1.83 -5.12 -2.05
C SER A 91 0.69 -5.46 -1.11
N HIS A 92 -0.03 -4.42 -0.63
CA HIS A 92 -1.28 -4.56 0.11
C HIS A 92 -2.32 -3.58 -0.41
N GLU A 93 -3.52 -4.10 -0.65
CA GLU A 93 -4.73 -3.31 -0.85
C GLU A 93 -5.46 -3.11 0.47
N PHE A 94 -5.94 -1.90 0.69
CA PHE A 94 -6.81 -1.57 1.82
C PHE A 94 -8.25 -1.65 1.35
N ILE A 95 -8.98 -2.65 1.84
CA ILE A 95 -10.31 -3.02 1.37
C ILE A 95 -11.35 -2.74 2.45
N ILE A 96 -12.43 -2.06 2.07
CA ILE A 96 -13.63 -1.93 2.87
C ILE A 96 -14.63 -2.99 2.40
N LEU A 97 -15.14 -3.80 3.32
CA LEU A 97 -16.14 -4.81 3.00
C LEU A 97 -17.47 -4.15 2.64
N ALA A 98 -17.99 -4.47 1.47
CA ALA A 98 -19.26 -3.93 0.97
C ALA A 98 -19.85 -4.89 -0.07
N GLU A 99 -21.15 -5.18 0.03
CA GLU A 99 -21.83 -6.07 -0.93
C GLU A 99 -21.77 -5.55 -2.36
N THR A 100 -21.75 -4.22 -2.52
CA THR A 100 -21.62 -3.53 -3.80
C THR A 100 -20.17 -3.45 -4.31
N GLY A 101 -19.21 -4.00 -3.57
CA GLY A 101 -17.80 -4.00 -3.95
C GLY A 101 -17.53 -4.79 -5.23
N GLU A 102 -16.53 -4.37 -5.99
CA GLU A 102 -16.16 -5.04 -7.23
C GLU A 102 -15.14 -6.18 -7.05
N SER A 103 -14.39 -6.19 -5.95
CA SER A 103 -13.34 -7.19 -5.68
C SER A 103 -13.86 -8.33 -4.80
N ALA A 104 -13.59 -9.58 -5.17
CA ALA A 104 -13.74 -10.71 -4.27
C ALA A 104 -12.55 -10.73 -3.30
N VAL A 105 -12.83 -10.99 -2.02
CA VAL A 105 -11.83 -10.94 -0.96
C VAL A 105 -12.04 -12.05 0.05
N PHE A 106 -10.97 -12.52 0.66
CA PHE A 106 -10.95 -13.64 1.59
C PHE A 106 -10.10 -13.27 2.80
N CYS A 107 -10.69 -13.32 3.99
CA CYS A 107 -9.94 -12.97 5.20
C CYS A 107 -10.42 -13.72 6.45
N HIS A 108 -9.62 -13.66 7.49
CA HIS A 108 -9.98 -14.05 8.83
C HIS A 108 -10.84 -12.97 9.48
N LYS A 109 -11.99 -13.34 10.08
CA LYS A 109 -12.93 -12.39 10.72
C LYS A 109 -12.30 -11.54 11.82
N GLY A 110 -11.29 -12.08 12.52
CA GLY A 110 -10.57 -11.35 13.57
C GLY A 110 -9.90 -10.04 13.12
N LEU A 111 -9.78 -9.81 11.80
CA LEU A 111 -9.28 -8.52 11.28
C LEU A 111 -10.31 -7.39 11.34
N ILE A 112 -11.62 -7.73 11.35
CA ILE A 112 -12.70 -6.75 11.31
C ILE A 112 -12.74 -5.91 12.61
N ASP A 113 -12.40 -6.53 13.73
CA ASP A 113 -12.50 -5.93 15.05
C ASP A 113 -11.17 -5.34 15.56
N LYS A 114 -10.10 -5.43 14.76
CA LYS A 114 -8.82 -4.81 15.12
C LYS A 114 -8.93 -3.29 15.16
N ASP A 115 -8.39 -2.69 16.21
CA ASP A 115 -8.32 -1.23 16.38
C ASP A 115 -6.88 -0.73 16.37
N ILE A 116 -6.61 0.24 15.51
CA ILE A 116 -5.32 0.95 15.41
C ILE A 116 -5.34 2.29 16.16
N LEU A 117 -6.50 2.86 16.42
CA LEU A 117 -6.60 4.18 17.04
C LEU A 117 -6.32 4.14 18.53
N GLY A 118 -6.59 3.01 19.20
CA GLY A 118 -6.34 2.82 20.62
C GLY A 118 -4.87 2.79 21.02
N ARG A 119 -3.93 2.84 20.05
CA ARG A 119 -2.49 2.82 20.35
C ARG A 119 -1.76 4.08 19.90
N THR A 120 -0.77 4.47 20.70
CA THR A 120 0.20 5.49 20.30
C THR A 120 1.17 4.88 19.28
N VAL A 121 1.40 5.61 18.18
CA VAL A 121 2.33 5.22 17.12
C VAL A 121 3.45 6.25 17.03
N ASP A 122 4.67 5.78 17.20
CA ASP A 122 5.89 6.56 16.93
C ASP A 122 6.44 6.16 15.56
N TYR A 123 6.31 7.04 14.57
CA TYR A 123 6.80 6.81 13.21
C TYR A 123 8.33 6.89 13.09
N GLY A 124 9.03 7.29 14.14
CA GLY A 124 10.49 7.21 14.23
C GLY A 124 10.99 5.83 14.65
N ALA A 125 10.10 5.02 15.26
CA ALA A 125 10.41 3.65 15.67
C ALA A 125 10.23 2.63 14.56
N ASP A 126 10.65 1.38 14.80
CA ASP A 126 10.34 0.26 13.92
C ASP A 126 8.86 -0.15 14.04
N LEU A 127 8.11 0.00 12.96
CA LEU A 127 6.70 -0.36 12.90
C LEU A 127 6.45 -1.79 12.37
N GLN A 128 7.49 -2.58 12.08
CA GLN A 128 7.35 -3.97 11.65
C GLN A 128 6.51 -4.83 12.61
N PRO A 129 6.61 -4.69 13.95
CA PRO A 129 5.76 -5.45 14.86
C PRO A 129 4.26 -5.17 14.67
N ILE A 130 3.88 -3.91 14.37
CA ILE A 130 2.48 -3.56 14.09
C ILE A 130 2.05 -4.18 12.77
N VAL A 131 2.87 -4.09 11.73
CA VAL A 131 2.58 -4.71 10.43
C VAL A 131 2.43 -6.22 10.59
N ASN A 132 3.33 -6.89 11.30
CA ASN A 132 3.25 -8.32 11.58
C ASN A 132 1.96 -8.72 12.28
N GLU A 133 1.52 -7.94 13.26
CA GLU A 133 0.25 -8.18 13.97
C GLU A 133 -0.95 -8.15 13.00
N TRP A 134 -0.97 -7.21 12.06
CA TRP A 134 -2.06 -7.08 11.09
C TRP A 134 -1.98 -8.12 9.97
N THR A 135 -0.79 -8.56 9.62
CA THR A 135 -0.56 -9.55 8.55
C THR A 135 -0.43 -10.98 9.06
N SER A 136 -0.50 -11.22 10.38
CA SER A 136 -0.47 -12.56 10.98
C SER A 136 -1.72 -13.40 10.67
N LEU A 137 -2.85 -12.72 10.45
CA LEU A 137 -4.10 -13.34 10.04
C LEU A 137 -4.23 -13.32 8.52
N TYR A 138 -4.88 -14.34 7.98
CA TYR A 138 -5.08 -14.45 6.54
C TYR A 138 -5.95 -13.30 6.01
N ALA A 139 -5.47 -12.61 5.01
CA ALA A 139 -6.24 -11.65 4.21
C ALA A 139 -5.64 -11.55 2.81
N ALA A 140 -6.43 -11.78 1.77
CA ALA A 140 -5.98 -11.76 0.39
C ALA A 140 -7.09 -11.31 -0.56
N THR A 141 -6.70 -10.61 -1.64
CA THR A 141 -7.53 -10.41 -2.82
C THR A 141 -7.66 -11.71 -3.60
N ASP A 142 -8.58 -11.77 -4.56
CA ASP A 142 -8.83 -12.96 -5.38
C ASP A 142 -7.54 -13.45 -6.08
N GLU A 143 -6.74 -12.53 -6.60
CA GLU A 143 -5.50 -12.84 -7.31
C GLU A 143 -4.42 -13.47 -6.42
N LYS A 144 -4.47 -13.21 -5.12
CA LYS A 144 -3.53 -13.78 -4.12
C LYS A 144 -4.19 -14.79 -3.19
N HIS A 145 -5.42 -15.18 -3.52
CA HIS A 145 -6.14 -16.18 -2.72
C HIS A 145 -5.46 -17.56 -2.80
N ASP A 146 -5.09 -18.06 -1.65
CA ASP A 146 -4.61 -19.43 -1.44
C ASP A 146 -5.73 -20.23 -0.74
N LYS A 147 -6.41 -21.07 -1.51
CA LYS A 147 -7.52 -21.86 -1.04
C LYS A 147 -7.13 -22.80 0.11
N ASP A 148 -5.98 -23.47 -0.01
CA ASP A 148 -5.53 -24.43 1.00
C ASP A 148 -5.17 -23.73 2.32
N ALA A 149 -4.57 -22.56 2.25
CA ALA A 149 -4.28 -21.74 3.43
C ALA A 149 -5.57 -21.17 4.05
N PHE A 150 -6.53 -20.76 3.24
CA PHE A 150 -7.82 -20.26 3.70
C PHE A 150 -8.67 -21.36 4.36
N GLU A 151 -8.66 -22.56 3.81
CA GLU A 151 -9.39 -23.71 4.38
C GLU A 151 -8.83 -24.23 5.71
N LYS A 152 -7.60 -23.87 6.07
CA LYS A 152 -7.03 -24.15 7.40
C LYS A 152 -7.58 -23.26 8.52
N ILE A 153 -8.20 -22.14 8.17
CA ILE A 153 -8.89 -21.28 9.13
C ILE A 153 -10.18 -21.99 9.57
N PRO A 154 -10.56 -22.00 10.87
CA PRO A 154 -11.84 -22.53 11.28
C PRO A 154 -13.01 -21.93 10.51
N GLU A 155 -13.99 -22.72 10.11
CA GLU A 155 -15.11 -22.28 9.25
C GLU A 155 -15.84 -21.05 9.81
N GLY A 156 -16.07 -21.02 11.13
CA GLY A 156 -16.72 -19.89 11.81
C GLY A 156 -15.91 -18.58 11.77
N GLU A 157 -14.59 -18.67 11.49
CA GLU A 157 -13.68 -17.52 11.45
C GLU A 157 -13.31 -17.11 10.02
N ARG A 158 -13.76 -17.87 9.01
CA ARG A 158 -13.56 -17.50 7.59
C ARG A 158 -14.55 -16.45 7.14
N LEU A 159 -14.10 -15.56 6.29
CA LEU A 159 -14.95 -14.62 5.58
C LEU A 159 -14.54 -14.55 4.12
N ALA A 160 -15.47 -14.91 3.24
CA ALA A 160 -15.42 -14.63 1.82
C ALA A 160 -16.48 -13.55 1.54
N ALA A 161 -16.07 -12.44 0.98
CA ALA A 161 -16.93 -11.28 0.81
C ALA A 161 -16.58 -10.50 -0.46
N ARG A 162 -17.32 -9.42 -0.69
CA ARG A 162 -16.95 -8.40 -1.67
C ARG A 162 -16.44 -7.17 -0.96
N GLY A 163 -15.57 -6.42 -1.63
CA GLY A 163 -15.00 -5.20 -1.07
C GLY A 163 -14.68 -4.13 -2.10
N ILE A 164 -14.44 -2.95 -1.57
CA ILE A 164 -14.04 -1.76 -2.32
C ILE A 164 -12.59 -1.45 -1.93
N GLU A 165 -11.69 -1.43 -2.91
CA GLU A 165 -10.33 -0.95 -2.73
C GLU A 165 -10.34 0.56 -2.54
N VAL A 166 -9.86 1.04 -1.41
CA VAL A 166 -9.76 2.48 -1.10
C VAL A 166 -8.33 2.99 -1.06
N GLY A 167 -7.37 2.11 -0.97
CA GLY A 167 -5.95 2.44 -1.00
C GLY A 167 -5.10 1.24 -1.39
N HIS A 168 -3.93 1.51 -1.96
CA HIS A 168 -2.99 0.48 -2.39
C HIS A 168 -1.56 0.96 -2.13
N ILE A 169 -0.74 0.09 -1.59
CA ILE A 169 0.66 0.37 -1.30
C ILE A 169 1.57 -0.69 -1.93
N PHE A 170 2.69 -0.23 -2.49
CA PHE A 170 3.66 -1.06 -3.21
C PHE A 170 5.08 -0.78 -2.76
N ASN A 171 5.89 -1.82 -2.68
CA ASN A 171 7.34 -1.68 -2.71
C ASN A 171 7.84 -2.09 -4.09
N PHE A 172 8.47 -1.16 -4.80
CA PHE A 172 8.98 -1.38 -6.17
C PHE A 172 10.42 -1.87 -6.22
N GLY A 173 11.15 -1.76 -5.11
CA GLY A 173 12.60 -1.91 -5.18
C GLY A 173 13.19 -0.91 -6.17
N THR A 174 14.02 -1.40 -7.07
CA THR A 174 14.67 -0.57 -8.11
C THR A 174 14.00 -0.67 -9.49
N THR A 175 12.80 -1.26 -9.58
CA THR A 175 12.10 -1.52 -10.86
C THR A 175 11.99 -0.26 -11.72
N TYR A 176 11.68 0.89 -11.13
CA TYR A 176 11.56 2.16 -11.84
C TYR A 176 12.79 3.04 -11.73
N SER A 177 13.44 3.07 -10.58
CA SER A 177 14.60 3.94 -10.34
C SER A 177 15.78 3.60 -11.25
N LYS A 178 16.03 2.30 -11.48
CA LYS A 178 17.11 1.83 -12.34
C LYS A 178 16.97 2.29 -13.80
N PRO A 179 15.87 2.00 -14.52
CA PRO A 179 15.72 2.46 -15.91
C PRO A 179 15.60 3.98 -16.04
N MET A 180 15.13 4.68 -14.99
CA MET A 180 15.05 6.14 -14.96
C MET A 180 16.36 6.82 -14.55
N ASN A 181 17.40 6.04 -14.23
CA ASN A 181 18.67 6.53 -13.69
C ASN A 181 18.46 7.47 -12.49
N ALA A 182 17.57 7.06 -11.56
CA ALA A 182 17.34 7.78 -10.32
C ALA A 182 18.36 7.35 -9.28
N VAL A 183 19.48 8.07 -9.27
CA VAL A 183 20.65 7.79 -8.42
C VAL A 183 21.00 8.99 -7.54
N VAL A 184 21.65 8.71 -6.42
CA VAL A 184 22.23 9.71 -5.51
C VAL A 184 23.69 9.39 -5.26
N ALA A 185 24.49 10.40 -4.90
CA ALA A 185 25.85 10.18 -4.44
C ALA A 185 25.82 9.57 -3.03
N GLY A 186 26.49 8.45 -2.85
CA GLY A 186 26.68 7.77 -1.58
C GLY A 186 27.77 8.37 -0.72
N PRO A 187 28.03 7.81 0.49
CA PRO A 187 29.04 8.32 1.43
C PRO A 187 30.47 8.36 0.87
N GLY A 188 30.81 7.42 0.00
CA GLY A 188 32.13 7.34 -0.67
C GLY A 188 32.17 8.01 -2.04
N GLY A 189 31.09 8.67 -2.47
CA GLY A 189 30.97 9.28 -3.79
C GLY A 189 30.46 8.33 -4.89
N GLU A 190 30.20 7.06 -4.55
CA GLU A 190 29.58 6.07 -5.42
C GLU A 190 28.15 6.47 -5.80
N GLN A 191 27.69 5.98 -6.94
CA GLN A 191 26.29 6.17 -7.34
C GLN A 191 25.42 5.05 -6.79
N ILE A 192 24.42 5.40 -6.00
CA ILE A 192 23.44 4.49 -5.42
C ILE A 192 22.11 4.67 -6.14
N THR A 193 21.60 3.60 -6.76
CA THR A 193 20.23 3.57 -7.28
C THR A 193 19.26 3.48 -6.12
N VAL A 194 18.32 4.44 -6.04
CA VAL A 194 17.39 4.50 -4.91
C VAL A 194 16.33 3.40 -4.99
N GLU A 195 15.93 2.90 -3.82
CA GLU A 195 14.75 2.04 -3.66
C GLU A 195 13.48 2.89 -3.61
N MET A 196 12.39 2.41 -4.21
CA MET A 196 11.16 3.17 -4.34
C MET A 196 9.94 2.40 -3.86
N GLY A 197 8.99 3.13 -3.28
CA GLY A 197 7.63 2.67 -3.02
C GLY A 197 6.59 3.64 -3.57
N SER A 198 5.36 3.17 -3.76
CA SER A 198 4.21 3.99 -4.16
C SER A 198 3.00 3.68 -3.30
N TYR A 199 2.24 4.72 -2.96
CA TYR A 199 1.19 4.64 -1.97
C TYR A 199 0.01 5.52 -2.39
N GLY A 200 -1.07 4.89 -2.88
CA GLY A 200 -2.24 5.57 -3.43
C GLY A 200 -3.47 5.48 -2.53
N ILE A 201 -4.25 6.55 -2.48
CA ILE A 201 -5.62 6.59 -1.92
C ILE A 201 -6.55 7.17 -2.97
N GLY A 202 -7.62 6.44 -3.31
CA GLY A 202 -8.68 6.92 -4.17
C GLY A 202 -9.62 7.84 -3.39
N VAL A 203 -9.34 9.14 -3.35
CA VAL A 203 -10.08 10.10 -2.52
C VAL A 203 -11.55 10.20 -2.92
N SER A 204 -11.86 10.15 -4.21
CA SER A 204 -13.24 10.19 -4.71
C SER A 204 -13.98 8.84 -4.60
N ARG A 205 -13.28 7.77 -4.35
CA ARG A 205 -13.82 6.42 -4.14
C ARG A 205 -14.25 6.23 -2.70
#